data_a7c1d639100887fcb2a051f615072175
#
_entry.id   a7c1d639100887fcb2a051f615072175
#
_cell.length_a   1.000
_cell.length_b   1.000
_cell.length_c   1.000
_cell.angle_alpha   90.00
_cell.angle_beta   90.00
_cell.angle_gamma   90.00
#
_symmetry.space_group_name_H-M   'P 1'
#
loop_
_entity.id
_entity.type
_entity.pdbx_description
1 polymer ?
#
loop_
_entity_poly.entity_id
_entity_poly.type
_entity_poly.pdbx_seq_one_letter_code
_entity_poly.pdbx_strand_id
1 'polypeptide(L)'
;DRLAIVCRNPEGEWQIINGNQTAMMFVYYIIKNKIALGQLKPSDFLVKTIVTTEAIAEMAKKNNVELRDCYTGFKWIAREIALSEGKQKYIGGGEESFGFLPYDKVRDKDAPASICLICEIAAWAKDQGKTLYDLLMDIYKEYGFSFEHTINVTKPGKSGADEIKQMMADFRGDKAPKTIA
;
A
#
# COMPACT_ATOMS: atom_id res chain seq x y z
N ASP A 1 12.67 -8.52 2.11
CA ASP A 1 11.23 -8.68 1.98
C ASP A 1 10.49 -7.33 2.01
N ARG A 2 11.04 -6.28 2.65
CA ARG A 2 10.45 -4.93 2.76
C ARG A 2 11.40 -3.85 2.27
N LEU A 3 10.83 -2.72 1.86
CA LEU A 3 11.56 -1.57 1.34
C LEU A 3 11.09 -0.29 2.04
N ALA A 4 12.00 0.46 2.64
CA ALA A 4 11.76 1.82 3.09
C ALA A 4 12.45 2.83 2.15
N ILE A 5 11.83 3.97 1.95
CA ILE A 5 12.30 5.04 1.08
C ILE A 5 12.58 6.28 1.92
N VAL A 6 13.69 6.93 1.66
CA VAL A 6 14.02 8.24 2.22
C VAL A 6 14.26 9.21 1.07
N CYS A 7 13.63 10.36 1.12
CA CYS A 7 13.85 11.44 0.15
C CYS A 7 14.03 12.77 0.86
N ARG A 8 14.45 13.81 0.14
CA ARG A 8 14.49 15.16 0.67
C ARG A 8 13.16 15.85 0.50
N ASN A 9 12.72 16.55 1.56
CA ASN A 9 11.59 17.46 1.51
C ASN A 9 12.00 18.81 0.88
N PRO A 10 11.08 19.76 0.67
CA PRO A 10 11.40 21.09 0.10
C PRO A 10 12.40 21.89 0.94
N GLU A 11 12.46 21.66 2.24
CA GLU A 11 13.40 22.29 3.18
C GLU A 11 14.79 21.66 3.12
N GLY A 12 14.97 20.60 2.31
CA GLY A 12 16.24 19.89 2.15
C GLY A 12 16.52 18.84 3.24
N GLU A 13 15.56 18.60 4.14
CA GLU A 13 15.68 17.60 5.20
C GLU A 13 15.35 16.19 4.70
N TRP A 14 15.95 15.19 5.33
CA TRP A 14 15.66 13.79 5.03
C TRP A 14 14.34 13.37 5.68
N GLN A 15 13.43 12.89 4.86
CA GLN A 15 12.13 12.41 5.29
C GLN A 15 11.89 10.96 4.84
N ILE A 16 11.42 10.14 5.78
CA ILE A 16 10.98 8.78 5.46
C ILE A 16 9.60 8.85 4.79
N ILE A 17 9.48 8.21 3.64
CA ILE A 17 8.19 7.90 3.01
C ILE A 17 7.66 6.65 3.68
N ASN A 18 6.54 6.73 4.38
CA ASN A 18 5.99 5.59 5.11
C ASN A 18 5.43 4.52 4.15
N GLY A 19 5.05 3.35 4.71
CA GLY A 19 4.62 2.22 3.89
C GLY A 19 3.35 2.49 3.10
N ASN A 20 2.39 3.25 3.63
CA ASN A 20 1.21 3.67 2.91
C ASN A 20 1.55 4.58 1.72
N GLN A 21 2.38 5.58 1.95
CA GLN A 21 2.86 6.49 0.91
C GLN A 21 3.66 5.76 -0.17
N THR A 22 4.50 4.81 0.23
CA THR A 22 5.25 3.95 -0.70
C THR A 22 4.30 3.13 -1.58
N ALA A 23 3.31 2.47 -0.99
CA ALA A 23 2.32 1.70 -1.73
C ALA A 23 1.50 2.57 -2.70
N MET A 24 1.12 3.79 -2.27
CA MET A 24 0.45 4.77 -3.13
C MET A 24 1.31 5.12 -4.36
N MET A 25 2.60 5.42 -4.18
CA MET A 25 3.50 5.77 -5.28
C MET A 25 3.66 4.62 -6.27
N PHE A 26 3.79 3.39 -5.78
CA PHE A 26 3.87 2.19 -6.62
C PHE A 26 2.60 1.99 -7.44
N VAL A 27 1.45 2.02 -6.80
CA VAL A 27 0.15 1.85 -7.48
C VAL A 27 -0.09 2.95 -8.49
N TYR A 28 0.17 4.21 -8.11
CA TYR A 28 0.06 5.36 -9.01
C TYR A 28 0.89 5.16 -10.28
N TYR A 29 2.17 4.86 -10.12
CA TYR A 29 3.08 4.66 -11.24
C TYR A 29 2.64 3.49 -12.13
N ILE A 30 2.29 2.35 -11.55
CA ILE A 30 1.84 1.17 -12.29
C ILE A 30 0.59 1.51 -13.13
N ILE A 31 -0.41 2.16 -12.55
CA ILE A 31 -1.63 2.55 -13.26
C ILE A 31 -1.30 3.55 -14.38
N LYS A 32 -0.57 4.64 -14.07
CA LYS A 32 -0.24 5.69 -15.06
C LYS A 32 0.54 5.14 -16.25
N ASN A 33 1.55 4.29 -16.02
CA ASN A 33 2.30 3.69 -17.09
C ASN A 33 1.48 2.71 -17.92
N LYS A 34 0.67 1.87 -17.28
CA LYS A 34 -0.21 0.96 -18.03
C LYS A 34 -1.21 1.71 -18.90
N ILE A 35 -1.72 2.85 -18.43
CA ILE A 35 -2.58 3.73 -19.25
C ILE A 35 -1.79 4.33 -20.39
N ALA A 36 -0.62 4.93 -20.13
CA ALA A 36 0.20 5.57 -21.16
C ALA A 36 0.63 4.61 -22.27
N LEU A 37 0.87 3.35 -21.93
CA LEU A 37 1.24 2.29 -22.88
C LEU A 37 0.04 1.57 -23.50
N GLY A 38 -1.19 1.92 -23.18
CA GLY A 38 -2.40 1.21 -23.63
C GLY A 38 -2.48 -0.24 -23.13
N GLN A 39 -1.87 -0.54 -21.99
CA GLN A 39 -1.75 -1.89 -21.42
C GLN A 39 -2.68 -2.14 -20.23
N LEU A 40 -3.39 -1.13 -19.73
CA LEU A 40 -4.38 -1.31 -18.68
C LEU A 40 -5.59 -2.05 -19.25
N LYS A 41 -5.96 -3.16 -18.61
CA LYS A 41 -7.05 -4.03 -19.08
C LYS A 41 -8.16 -4.12 -18.03
N PRO A 42 -9.41 -4.35 -18.43
CA PRO A 42 -10.53 -4.58 -17.49
C PRO A 42 -10.32 -5.79 -16.56
N SER A 43 -9.43 -6.72 -16.94
CA SER A 43 -9.06 -7.88 -16.14
C SER A 43 -7.94 -7.61 -15.14
N ASP A 44 -7.36 -6.41 -15.14
CA ASP A 44 -6.30 -6.04 -14.20
C ASP A 44 -6.89 -5.76 -12.82
N PHE A 45 -6.22 -6.25 -11.77
CA PHE A 45 -6.65 -5.99 -10.40
C PHE A 45 -5.47 -5.73 -9.46
N LEU A 46 -5.79 -4.99 -8.39
CA LEU A 46 -4.90 -4.66 -7.28
C LEU A 46 -5.37 -5.37 -6.02
N VAL A 47 -4.47 -5.58 -5.07
CA VAL A 47 -4.80 -6.12 -3.75
C VAL A 47 -4.13 -5.28 -2.66
N LYS A 48 -4.87 -4.90 -1.63
CA LYS A 48 -4.30 -4.30 -0.41
C LYS A 48 -4.85 -4.96 0.85
N THR A 49 -4.18 -4.77 1.97
CA THR A 49 -4.77 -5.16 3.26
C THR A 49 -5.78 -4.12 3.72
N ILE A 50 -6.75 -4.55 4.55
CA ILE A 50 -7.80 -3.67 5.10
C ILE A 50 -7.27 -2.50 5.93
N VAL A 51 -6.03 -2.57 6.41
CA VAL A 51 -5.36 -1.51 7.18
C VAL A 51 -4.43 -0.64 6.32
N THR A 52 -4.32 -0.94 5.04
CA THR A 52 -3.55 -0.13 4.08
C THR A 52 -4.43 1.01 3.57
N THR A 53 -3.81 2.14 3.28
CA THR A 53 -4.48 3.41 2.92
C THR A 53 -5.62 3.29 1.91
N GLU A 54 -6.72 3.99 2.15
CA GLU A 54 -7.86 4.10 1.24
C GLU A 54 -7.55 4.96 -0.01
N ALA A 55 -6.46 5.70 -0.02
CA ALA A 55 -6.02 6.41 -1.22
C ALA A 55 -5.81 5.47 -2.43
N ILE A 56 -5.40 4.22 -2.18
CA ILE A 56 -5.31 3.19 -3.23
C ILE A 56 -6.70 2.85 -3.79
N ALA A 57 -7.74 2.83 -2.94
CA ALA A 57 -9.11 2.59 -3.39
C ALA A 57 -9.60 3.72 -4.30
N GLU A 58 -9.31 4.97 -3.96
CA GLU A 58 -9.64 6.11 -4.80
C GLU A 58 -8.89 6.09 -6.15
N MET A 59 -7.61 5.68 -6.15
CA MET A 59 -6.84 5.49 -7.38
C MET A 59 -7.46 4.41 -8.27
N ALA A 60 -7.76 3.25 -7.70
CA ALA A 60 -8.36 2.14 -8.41
C ALA A 60 -9.71 2.53 -9.02
N LYS A 61 -10.59 3.16 -8.22
CA LYS A 61 -11.91 3.63 -8.63
C LYS A 61 -11.85 4.63 -9.78
N LYS A 62 -11.01 5.67 -9.67
CA LYS A 62 -10.85 6.70 -10.71
C LYS A 62 -10.34 6.15 -12.03
N ASN A 63 -9.60 5.05 -12.00
CA ASN A 63 -9.01 4.45 -13.19
C ASN A 63 -9.73 3.15 -13.65
N ASN A 64 -10.88 2.83 -13.06
CA ASN A 64 -11.66 1.62 -13.35
C ASN A 64 -10.84 0.32 -13.22
N VAL A 65 -9.99 0.25 -12.19
CA VAL A 65 -9.22 -0.95 -11.82
C VAL A 65 -9.92 -1.64 -10.67
N GLU A 66 -10.09 -2.95 -10.74
CA GLU A 66 -10.61 -3.73 -9.62
C GLU A 66 -9.62 -3.68 -8.45
N LEU A 67 -10.11 -3.37 -7.25
CA LEU A 67 -9.35 -3.46 -6.01
C LEU A 67 -9.99 -4.50 -5.09
N ARG A 68 -9.16 -5.33 -4.48
CA ARG A 68 -9.56 -6.28 -3.45
C ARG A 68 -8.90 -5.98 -2.14
N ASP A 69 -9.70 -5.94 -1.09
CA ASP A 69 -9.24 -5.88 0.27
C ASP A 69 -9.10 -7.29 0.85
N CYS A 70 -8.03 -7.52 1.57
CA CYS A 70 -7.80 -8.77 2.29
C CYS A 70 -7.34 -8.52 3.72
N TYR A 71 -7.28 -9.57 4.55
CA TYR A 71 -6.74 -9.48 5.89
C TYR A 71 -5.23 -9.18 5.87
N THR A 72 -4.72 -8.66 6.98
CA THR A 72 -3.28 -8.45 7.18
C THR A 72 -2.48 -9.75 7.07
N GLY A 73 -1.33 -9.65 6.42
CA GLY A 73 -0.45 -10.77 6.14
C GLY A 73 -0.44 -11.16 4.67
N PHE A 74 0.76 -11.18 4.08
CA PHE A 74 0.96 -11.35 2.65
C PHE A 74 0.39 -12.65 2.07
N LYS A 75 0.20 -13.67 2.91
CA LYS A 75 -0.50 -14.91 2.53
C LYS A 75 -1.89 -14.68 1.95
N TRP A 76 -2.57 -13.61 2.38
CA TRP A 76 -3.90 -13.29 1.88
C TRP A 76 -3.85 -12.61 0.51
N ILE A 77 -2.86 -11.74 0.28
CA ILE A 77 -2.57 -11.20 -1.06
C ILE A 77 -2.23 -12.36 -2.01
N ALA A 78 -1.34 -13.26 -1.59
CA ALA A 78 -0.98 -14.44 -2.37
C ALA A 78 -2.19 -15.33 -2.71
N ARG A 79 -3.16 -15.46 -1.77
CA ARG A 79 -4.40 -16.19 -2.00
C ARG A 79 -5.25 -15.53 -3.08
N GLU A 80 -5.44 -14.20 -3.04
CA GLU A 80 -6.19 -13.49 -4.08
C GLU A 80 -5.56 -13.65 -5.46
N ILE A 81 -4.23 -13.63 -5.54
CA ILE A 81 -3.51 -13.91 -6.78
C ILE A 81 -3.80 -15.33 -7.27
N ALA A 82 -3.67 -16.33 -6.38
CA ALA A 82 -3.89 -17.74 -6.74
C ALA A 82 -5.33 -18.04 -7.22
N LEU A 83 -6.33 -17.44 -6.58
CA LEU A 83 -7.75 -17.59 -6.98
C LEU A 83 -8.07 -16.95 -8.33
N SER A 84 -7.21 -16.07 -8.81
CA SER A 84 -7.39 -15.31 -10.06
C SER A 84 -6.55 -15.84 -11.23
N GLU A 85 -5.73 -16.85 -11.00
CA GLU A 85 -4.89 -17.44 -12.04
C GLU A 85 -5.72 -17.88 -13.26
N GLY A 86 -5.25 -17.50 -14.44
CA GLY A 86 -5.92 -17.80 -15.71
C GLY A 86 -7.19 -17.01 -16.00
N LYS A 87 -7.66 -16.16 -15.06
CA LYS A 87 -8.89 -15.36 -15.21
C LYS A 87 -8.60 -13.86 -15.26
N GLN A 88 -7.80 -13.39 -14.34
CA GLN A 88 -7.47 -11.97 -14.17
C GLN A 88 -5.98 -11.76 -13.97
N LYS A 89 -5.51 -10.53 -14.16
CA LYS A 89 -4.09 -10.16 -14.06
C LYS A 89 -3.86 -9.29 -12.84
N TYR A 90 -3.14 -9.83 -11.87
CA TYR A 90 -2.62 -9.04 -10.76
C TYR A 90 -1.56 -8.05 -11.27
N ILE A 91 -1.69 -6.78 -10.90
CA ILE A 91 -0.79 -5.72 -11.35
C ILE A 91 -0.02 -5.04 -10.22
N GLY A 92 -0.35 -5.31 -8.98
CA GLY A 92 0.37 -4.80 -7.81
C GLY A 92 -0.46 -4.85 -6.54
N GLY A 93 0.23 -4.78 -5.41
CA GLY A 93 -0.41 -4.72 -4.11
C GLY A 93 0.57 -4.85 -2.96
N GLY A 94 0.10 -4.52 -1.77
CA GLY A 94 1.00 -4.49 -0.62
C GLY A 94 0.31 -4.20 0.70
N GLU A 95 1.17 -3.96 1.67
CA GLU A 95 0.83 -3.71 3.06
C GLU A 95 1.40 -2.36 3.51
N GLU A 96 0.75 -1.70 4.46
CA GLU A 96 1.22 -0.47 5.10
C GLU A 96 2.60 -0.62 5.78
N SER A 97 2.97 -1.86 6.08
CA SER A 97 4.24 -2.23 6.74
C SER A 97 5.40 -2.41 5.76
N PHE A 98 5.45 -1.60 4.69
CA PHE A 98 6.53 -1.54 3.70
C PHE A 98 6.67 -2.77 2.79
N GLY A 99 5.71 -3.69 2.81
CA GLY A 99 5.69 -4.87 1.95
C GLY A 99 4.93 -4.59 0.66
N PHE A 100 5.56 -4.82 -0.50
CA PHE A 100 4.93 -4.67 -1.81
C PHE A 100 5.34 -5.79 -2.76
N LEU A 101 4.42 -6.14 -3.65
CA LEU A 101 4.63 -7.10 -4.72
C LEU A 101 4.16 -6.48 -6.05
N PRO A 102 5.08 -6.13 -6.96
CA PRO A 102 4.71 -5.44 -8.21
C PRO A 102 4.21 -6.38 -9.32
N TYR A 103 4.26 -7.70 -9.13
CA TYR A 103 3.90 -8.70 -10.14
C TYR A 103 3.49 -10.04 -9.50
N ASP A 104 3.05 -11.01 -10.29
CA ASP A 104 2.43 -12.26 -9.84
C ASP A 104 3.32 -13.51 -9.89
N LYS A 105 4.65 -13.36 -10.08
CA LYS A 105 5.55 -14.52 -10.24
C LYS A 105 6.01 -15.13 -8.92
N VAL A 106 6.06 -14.34 -7.86
CA VAL A 106 6.28 -14.82 -6.49
C VAL A 106 5.01 -14.64 -5.67
N ARG A 107 4.96 -15.23 -4.48
CA ARG A 107 3.74 -15.21 -3.64
C ARG A 107 4.02 -14.57 -2.27
N ASP A 108 4.98 -13.68 -2.22
CA ASP A 108 5.31 -12.89 -1.05
C ASP A 108 5.89 -11.54 -1.49
N LYS A 109 6.10 -10.64 -0.54
CA LYS A 109 6.76 -9.35 -0.73
C LYS A 109 8.09 -9.51 -1.46
N ASP A 110 8.31 -8.68 -2.45
CA ASP A 110 9.54 -8.72 -3.24
C ASP A 110 10.28 -7.38 -3.15
N ALA A 111 11.20 -7.28 -2.19
CA ALA A 111 12.00 -6.08 -2.03
C ALA A 111 12.96 -5.82 -3.21
N PRO A 112 13.67 -6.80 -3.79
CA PRO A 112 14.46 -6.58 -4.99
C PRO A 112 13.65 -5.96 -6.14
N ALA A 113 12.48 -6.52 -6.45
CA ALA A 113 11.62 -5.95 -7.49
C ALA A 113 11.07 -4.57 -7.11
N SER A 114 10.74 -4.36 -5.84
CA SER A 114 10.29 -3.05 -5.33
C SER A 114 11.41 -2.00 -5.38
N ILE A 115 12.68 -2.38 -5.17
CA ILE A 115 13.84 -1.50 -5.34
C ILE A 115 13.98 -1.09 -6.82
N CYS A 116 13.89 -2.03 -7.75
CA CYS A 116 13.92 -1.71 -9.17
C CYS A 116 12.79 -0.74 -9.54
N LEU A 117 11.57 -1.01 -9.05
CA LEU A 117 10.41 -0.19 -9.32
C LEU A 117 10.56 1.24 -8.75
N ILE A 118 11.06 1.42 -7.54
CA ILE A 118 11.24 2.78 -6.99
C ILE A 118 12.36 3.55 -7.68
N CYS A 119 13.42 2.88 -8.14
CA CYS A 119 14.46 3.51 -8.95
C CYS A 119 13.88 4.00 -10.30
N GLU A 120 13.03 3.19 -10.92
CA GLU A 120 12.33 3.56 -12.15
C GLU A 120 11.38 4.74 -11.90
N ILE A 121 10.61 4.73 -10.81
CA ILE A 121 9.74 5.85 -10.41
C ILE A 121 10.56 7.13 -10.17
N ALA A 122 11.69 7.02 -9.51
CA ALA A 122 12.57 8.16 -9.23
C ALA A 122 13.14 8.76 -10.54
N ALA A 123 13.55 7.92 -11.48
CA ALA A 123 14.00 8.35 -12.80
C ALA A 123 12.85 9.03 -13.57
N TRP A 124 11.67 8.41 -13.59
CA TRP A 124 10.47 8.97 -14.24
C TRP A 124 10.03 10.31 -13.65
N ALA A 125 10.10 10.46 -12.32
CA ALA A 125 9.84 11.75 -11.66
C ALA A 125 10.90 12.79 -12.06
N LYS A 126 12.18 12.41 -12.06
CA LYS A 126 13.29 13.29 -12.44
C LYS A 126 13.19 13.78 -13.89
N ASP A 127 12.76 12.96 -14.83
CA ASP A 127 12.51 13.34 -16.23
C ASP A 127 11.43 14.41 -16.36
N GLN A 128 10.56 14.53 -15.35
CA GLN A 128 9.54 15.59 -15.24
C GLN A 128 9.99 16.77 -14.39
N GLY A 129 11.27 16.83 -13.98
CA GLY A 129 11.80 17.86 -13.09
C GLY A 129 11.31 17.77 -11.65
N LYS A 130 10.89 16.58 -11.21
CA LYS A 130 10.28 16.34 -9.88
C LYS A 130 11.15 15.41 -9.02
N THR A 131 11.02 15.57 -7.71
CA THR A 131 11.50 14.63 -6.70
C THR A 131 10.42 13.57 -6.39
N LEU A 132 10.77 12.55 -5.61
CA LEU A 132 9.76 11.62 -5.08
C LEU A 132 8.77 12.31 -4.13
N TYR A 133 9.23 13.34 -3.41
CA TYR A 133 8.36 14.15 -2.56
C TYR A 133 7.32 14.92 -3.39
N ASP A 134 7.75 15.56 -4.47
CA ASP A 134 6.84 16.27 -5.39
C ASP A 134 5.81 15.32 -5.99
N LEU A 135 6.25 14.11 -6.36
CA LEU A 135 5.34 13.08 -6.87
C LEU A 135 4.29 12.69 -5.82
N LEU A 136 4.67 12.54 -4.55
CA LEU A 136 3.73 12.27 -3.47
C LEU A 136 2.71 13.40 -3.32
N MET A 137 3.16 14.65 -3.41
CA MET A 137 2.27 15.83 -3.36
C MET A 137 1.31 15.86 -4.54
N ASP A 138 1.76 15.48 -5.73
CA ASP A 138 0.88 15.39 -6.91
C ASP A 138 -0.17 14.28 -6.76
N ILE A 139 0.18 13.14 -6.17
CA ILE A 139 -0.77 12.09 -5.84
C ILE A 139 -1.85 12.61 -4.89
N TYR A 140 -1.48 13.32 -3.84
CA TYR A 140 -2.44 13.92 -2.91
C TYR A 140 -3.35 14.96 -3.58
N LYS A 141 -2.82 15.77 -4.50
CA LYS A 141 -3.63 16.74 -5.26
C LYS A 141 -4.63 16.03 -6.19
N GLU A 142 -4.21 14.94 -6.82
CA GLU A 142 -5.05 14.22 -7.80
C GLU A 142 -6.12 13.35 -7.13
N TYR A 143 -5.79 12.67 -6.01
CA TYR A 143 -6.66 11.65 -5.40
C TYR A 143 -7.19 12.02 -4.03
N GLY A 144 -6.74 13.12 -3.46
CA GLY A 144 -7.09 13.55 -2.11
C GLY A 144 -6.01 13.18 -1.08
N PHE A 145 -5.94 13.97 -0.02
CA PHE A 145 -5.02 13.74 1.08
C PHE A 145 -5.54 12.61 1.98
N SER A 146 -4.70 11.65 2.25
CA SER A 146 -4.93 10.59 3.24
C SER A 146 -3.91 10.69 4.37
N PHE A 147 -4.38 10.55 5.58
CA PHE A 147 -3.52 10.51 6.77
C PHE A 147 -3.87 9.27 7.59
N GLU A 148 -2.93 8.35 7.69
CA GLU A 148 -3.03 7.15 8.50
C GLU A 148 -2.14 7.28 9.73
N HIS A 149 -2.70 6.95 10.88
CA HIS A 149 -1.99 6.98 12.15
C HIS A 149 -2.08 5.62 12.86
N THR A 150 -0.94 5.10 13.30
CA THR A 150 -0.88 3.85 14.05
C THR A 150 -0.75 4.15 15.53
N ILE A 151 -1.71 3.65 16.32
CA ILE A 151 -1.64 3.69 17.77
C ILE A 151 -1.01 2.38 18.26
N ASN A 152 0.18 2.49 18.85
CA ASN A 152 0.89 1.34 19.40
C ASN A 152 0.59 1.20 20.90
N VAL A 153 0.00 0.08 21.28
CA VAL A 153 -0.25 -0.26 22.68
C VAL A 153 0.67 -1.40 23.10
N THR A 154 1.62 -1.10 23.97
CA THR A 154 2.57 -2.09 24.51
C THR A 154 2.21 -2.45 25.94
N LYS A 155 2.01 -3.73 26.20
CA LYS A 155 1.74 -4.27 27.54
C LYS A 155 2.79 -5.33 27.84
N PRO A 156 3.71 -5.11 28.81
CA PRO A 156 4.79 -6.03 29.10
C PRO A 156 4.32 -7.25 29.90
N GLY A 157 5.05 -8.36 29.72
CA GLY A 157 4.87 -9.58 30.52
C GLY A 157 3.62 -10.39 30.18
N LYS A 158 3.42 -11.47 30.96
CA LYS A 158 2.30 -12.40 30.75
C LYS A 158 0.95 -11.74 31.02
N SER A 159 0.84 -10.96 32.08
CA SER A 159 -0.40 -10.19 32.37
C SER A 159 -0.76 -9.23 31.27
N GLY A 160 0.24 -8.56 30.67
CA GLY A 160 0.02 -7.68 29.53
C GLY A 160 -0.50 -8.41 28.29
N ALA A 161 -0.01 -9.62 28.03
CA ALA A 161 -0.53 -10.46 26.94
C ALA A 161 -2.00 -10.85 27.18
N ASP A 162 -2.38 -11.15 28.42
CA ASP A 162 -3.76 -11.49 28.76
C ASP A 162 -4.68 -10.25 28.67
N GLU A 163 -4.20 -9.07 29.08
CA GLU A 163 -4.91 -7.79 28.88
C GLU A 163 -5.16 -7.50 27.39
N ILE A 164 -4.17 -7.70 26.53
CA ILE A 164 -4.32 -7.52 25.08
C ILE A 164 -5.37 -8.48 24.51
N LYS A 165 -5.34 -9.76 24.92
CA LYS A 165 -6.36 -10.73 24.48
C LYS A 165 -7.76 -10.31 24.91
N GLN A 166 -7.91 -9.84 26.16
CA GLN A 166 -9.21 -9.38 26.66
C GLN A 166 -9.68 -8.15 25.90
N MET A 167 -8.82 -7.16 25.68
CA MET A 167 -9.12 -5.96 24.89
C MET A 167 -9.58 -6.33 23.49
N MET A 168 -8.88 -7.25 22.81
CA MET A 168 -9.28 -7.71 21.47
C MET A 168 -10.61 -8.47 21.47
N ALA A 169 -10.91 -9.21 22.54
CA ALA A 169 -12.21 -9.86 22.70
C ALA A 169 -13.34 -8.84 22.91
N ASP A 170 -13.10 -7.83 23.73
CA ASP A 170 -14.04 -6.73 23.96
C ASP A 170 -14.35 -5.94 22.67
N PHE A 171 -13.34 -5.67 21.87
CA PHE A 171 -13.52 -5.02 20.53
C PHE A 171 -14.29 -5.88 19.53
N ARG A 172 -14.30 -7.21 19.67
CA ARG A 172 -15.08 -8.11 18.80
C ARG A 172 -16.49 -8.39 19.30
N GLY A 173 -16.79 -8.01 20.53
CA GLY A 173 -18.08 -8.23 21.20
C GLY A 173 -18.91 -6.98 21.34
N ASP A 174 -19.91 -7.07 22.23
CA ASP A 174 -20.87 -5.98 22.50
C ASP A 174 -20.25 -4.71 23.12
N LYS A 175 -19.01 -4.82 23.62
CA LYS A 175 -18.26 -3.70 24.19
C LYS A 175 -17.44 -2.92 23.15
N ALA A 176 -17.54 -3.28 21.88
CA ALA A 176 -16.87 -2.55 20.83
C ALA A 176 -17.33 -1.07 20.84
N PRO A 177 -16.41 -0.11 20.74
CA PRO A 177 -16.79 1.30 20.67
C PRO A 177 -17.61 1.54 19.40
N LYS A 178 -18.76 2.20 19.55
CA LYS A 178 -19.65 2.52 18.41
C LYS A 178 -19.15 3.70 17.59
N THR A 179 -18.25 4.48 18.16
CA THR A 179 -17.61 5.64 17.53
C THR A 179 -16.15 5.71 17.95
N ILE A 180 -15.28 6.09 17.03
CA ILE A 180 -13.89 6.47 17.32
C ILE A 180 -13.90 8.00 17.32
N ALA A 181 -13.65 8.59 18.48
CA ALA A 181 -13.58 10.04 18.64
C ALA A 181 -12.23 10.57 18.22
#